data_f2f88c362f29a2647fea024ac1777c45
#
_entry.id   f2f88c362f29a2647fea024ac1777c45
#
_cell.length_a   1.000
_cell.length_b   1.000
_cell.length_c   1.000
_cell.angle_alpha   90.00
_cell.angle_beta   90.00
_cell.angle_gamma   90.00
#
_symmetry.space_group_name_H-M   'P 1'
#
loop_
_entity.id
_entity.type
_entity.pdbx_description
1 polymer ?
#
loop_
_entity_poly.entity_id
_entity_poly.type
_entity_poly.pdbx_seq_one_letter_code
_entity_poly.pdbx_strand_id
1 'polypeptide(L)'
;MPIIKDYLAAALLYNLQILPDSLIMGTVVLAILLTNPTVVALAAGALGTQALTHAVGSLVMAYQPDSAVPRSSLDICTGGYVGQSWARLFRPGTAHLWHPLAPSVYMATLGYFTAAGGALSQIYKDEIDAGVWPRHTLIACGVVSAILLVLALTFRYASGCESLFGAVIGLLFGAAAGYFGAVILAAATGRRGTNLWGIPLLRDRINNGSAVYICPGRT
;
A
#
# COMPACT_ATOMS: atom_id res chain seq x y z
N MET A 1 13.02 4.34 33.79
CA MET A 1 12.23 4.67 32.59
C MET A 1 12.99 4.71 31.24
N PRO A 2 14.34 4.62 31.15
CA PRO A 2 15.00 4.53 29.84
C PRO A 2 14.63 3.27 29.07
N ILE A 3 14.56 2.11 29.69
CA ILE A 3 14.30 0.81 29.06
C ILE A 3 13.01 0.77 28.25
N ILE A 4 11.93 1.36 28.74
CA ILE A 4 10.62 1.37 28.03
C ILE A 4 10.70 2.20 26.75
N LYS A 5 11.43 3.32 26.77
CA LYS A 5 11.62 4.18 25.58
C LYS A 5 12.40 3.46 24.49
N ASP A 6 13.43 2.72 24.89
CA ASP A 6 14.28 1.96 23.94
C ASP A 6 13.51 0.80 23.30
N TYR A 7 12.68 0.09 24.08
CA TYR A 7 11.81 -0.95 23.55
C TYR A 7 10.73 -0.41 22.60
N LEU A 8 10.10 0.73 22.94
CA LEU A 8 9.09 1.35 22.07
C LEU A 8 9.70 1.85 20.77
N ALA A 9 10.89 2.47 20.85
CA ALA A 9 11.60 2.90 19.67
C ALA A 9 12.00 1.73 18.77
N ALA A 10 12.55 0.66 19.32
CA ALA A 10 12.91 -0.54 18.59
C ALA A 10 11.68 -1.21 17.94
N ALA A 11 10.57 -1.32 18.68
CA ALA A 11 9.33 -1.86 18.15
C ALA A 11 8.76 -1.01 17.00
N LEU A 12 8.77 0.32 17.12
CA LEU A 12 8.32 1.23 16.08
C LEU A 12 9.19 1.09 14.81
N LEU A 13 10.50 1.09 14.97
CA LEU A 13 11.44 0.94 13.86
C LEU A 13 11.25 -0.39 13.13
N TYR A 14 11.09 -1.47 13.88
CA TYR A 14 10.83 -2.80 13.31
C TYR A 14 9.52 -2.82 12.53
N ASN A 15 8.43 -2.28 13.09
CA ASN A 15 7.14 -2.21 12.39
C ASN A 15 7.21 -1.35 11.13
N LEU A 16 7.93 -0.22 11.16
CA LEU A 16 8.15 0.60 9.98
C LEU A 16 8.97 -0.16 8.92
N GLN A 17 9.96 -0.95 9.32
CA GLN A 17 10.78 -1.73 8.40
C GLN A 17 9.97 -2.75 7.61
N ILE A 18 9.06 -3.48 8.27
CA ILE A 18 8.26 -4.56 7.66
C ILE A 18 6.90 -4.09 7.12
N LEU A 19 6.59 -2.79 7.24
CA LEU A 19 5.26 -2.25 6.93
C LEU A 19 4.74 -2.62 5.53
N PRO A 20 5.51 -2.51 4.43
CA PRO A 20 5.03 -2.89 3.10
C PRO A 20 4.67 -4.38 3.01
N ASP A 21 5.51 -5.24 3.56
CA ASP A 21 5.26 -6.68 3.58
C ASP A 21 4.03 -7.04 4.41
N SER A 22 3.86 -6.37 5.55
CA SER A 22 2.69 -6.56 6.41
C SER A 22 1.40 -6.17 5.69
N LEU A 23 1.41 -5.09 4.91
CA LEU A 23 0.27 -4.68 4.09
C LEU A 23 -0.05 -5.70 3.00
N ILE A 24 0.96 -6.20 2.29
CA ILE A 24 0.77 -7.21 1.25
C ILE A 24 0.28 -8.52 1.85
N MET A 25 0.97 -9.03 2.86
CA MET A 25 0.60 -10.29 3.51
C MET A 25 -0.76 -10.21 4.17
N GLY A 26 -1.08 -9.09 4.84
CA GLY A 26 -2.40 -8.83 5.39
C GLY A 26 -3.48 -8.84 4.32
N THR A 27 -3.22 -8.23 3.15
CA THR A 27 -4.16 -8.22 2.02
C THR A 27 -4.33 -9.63 1.43
N VAL A 28 -3.25 -10.41 1.31
CA VAL A 28 -3.32 -11.81 0.86
C VAL A 28 -4.13 -12.67 1.83
N VAL A 29 -3.89 -12.56 3.13
CA VAL A 29 -4.66 -13.28 4.15
C VAL A 29 -6.14 -12.90 4.08
N LEU A 30 -6.46 -11.61 3.98
CA LEU A 30 -7.83 -11.13 3.81
C LEU A 30 -8.46 -11.63 2.50
N ALA A 31 -7.70 -11.71 1.41
CA ALA A 31 -8.17 -12.26 0.14
C ALA A 31 -8.61 -13.73 0.27
N ILE A 32 -7.83 -14.52 1.01
CA ILE A 32 -8.14 -15.93 1.29
C ILE A 32 -9.37 -16.05 2.20
N LEU A 33 -9.39 -15.27 3.30
CA LEU A 33 -10.47 -15.37 4.30
C LEU A 33 -11.82 -14.87 3.77
N LEU A 34 -11.82 -13.76 3.02
CA LEU A 34 -13.04 -13.12 2.53
C LEU A 34 -13.49 -13.70 1.19
N THR A 35 -12.64 -14.47 0.50
CA THR A 35 -12.90 -14.98 -0.88
C THR A 35 -13.38 -13.88 -1.83
N ASN A 36 -12.97 -12.64 -1.58
CA ASN A 36 -13.44 -11.46 -2.32
C ASN A 36 -12.48 -11.15 -3.49
N PRO A 37 -12.95 -11.19 -4.75
CA PRO A 37 -12.10 -10.96 -5.91
C PRO A 37 -11.43 -9.59 -5.93
N THR A 38 -12.03 -8.58 -5.30
CA THR A 38 -11.43 -7.25 -5.20
C THR A 38 -10.20 -7.24 -4.30
N VAL A 39 -10.25 -7.96 -3.17
CA VAL A 39 -9.09 -8.08 -2.27
C VAL A 39 -7.97 -8.86 -2.95
N VAL A 40 -8.33 -9.92 -3.70
CA VAL A 40 -7.37 -10.68 -4.54
C VAL A 40 -6.72 -9.75 -5.57
N ALA A 41 -7.51 -8.93 -6.29
CA ALA A 41 -7.00 -8.00 -7.28
C ALA A 41 -6.09 -6.92 -6.65
N LEU A 42 -6.43 -6.41 -5.46
CA LEU A 42 -5.58 -5.47 -4.73
C LEU A 42 -4.25 -6.12 -4.31
N ALA A 43 -4.28 -7.35 -3.81
CA ALA A 43 -3.05 -8.08 -3.46
C ALA A 43 -2.17 -8.32 -4.69
N ALA A 44 -2.76 -8.78 -5.79
CA ALA A 44 -2.07 -9.01 -7.05
C ALA A 44 -1.49 -7.70 -7.64
N GLY A 45 -2.24 -6.60 -7.57
CA GLY A 45 -1.79 -5.28 -8.00
C GLY A 45 -0.63 -4.76 -7.16
N ALA A 46 -0.64 -4.96 -5.84
CA ALA A 46 0.46 -4.60 -4.96
C ALA A 46 1.73 -5.40 -5.27
N LEU A 47 1.61 -6.71 -5.44
CA LEU A 47 2.71 -7.59 -5.85
C LEU A 47 3.26 -7.20 -7.22
N GLY A 48 2.38 -6.93 -8.19
CA GLY A 48 2.75 -6.46 -9.52
C GLY A 48 3.47 -5.12 -9.50
N THR A 49 3.02 -4.19 -8.64
CA THR A 49 3.68 -2.89 -8.45
C THR A 49 5.09 -3.07 -7.89
N GLN A 50 5.28 -3.94 -6.90
CA GLN A 50 6.62 -4.26 -6.39
C GLN A 50 7.51 -4.87 -7.47
N ALA A 51 7.02 -5.88 -8.19
CA ALA A 51 7.77 -6.54 -9.25
C ALA A 51 8.22 -5.54 -10.33
N LEU A 52 7.29 -4.69 -10.78
CA LEU A 52 7.58 -3.68 -11.80
C LEU A 52 8.57 -2.63 -11.29
N THR A 53 8.44 -2.19 -10.04
CA THR A 53 9.38 -1.25 -9.43
C THR A 53 10.78 -1.84 -9.31
N HIS A 54 10.89 -3.12 -8.94
CA HIS A 54 12.18 -3.83 -8.94
C HIS A 54 12.76 -3.97 -10.36
N ALA A 55 11.93 -4.27 -11.36
CA ALA A 55 12.36 -4.35 -12.74
C ALA A 55 12.89 -2.99 -13.24
N VAL A 56 12.18 -1.90 -12.98
CA VAL A 56 12.65 -0.54 -13.33
C VAL A 56 13.95 -0.22 -12.59
N GLY A 57 14.05 -0.52 -11.30
CA GLY A 57 15.28 -0.33 -10.53
C GLY A 57 16.46 -1.14 -11.08
N SER A 58 16.24 -2.36 -11.59
CA SER A 58 17.27 -3.17 -12.21
C SER A 58 17.74 -2.59 -13.55
N LEU A 59 16.83 -2.03 -14.34
CA LEU A 59 17.17 -1.34 -15.59
C LEU A 59 18.00 -0.08 -15.30
N VAL A 60 17.62 0.74 -14.32
CA VAL A 60 18.41 1.92 -13.94
C VAL A 60 19.84 1.52 -13.54
N MET A 61 20.00 0.46 -12.76
CA MET A 61 21.32 -0.06 -12.39
C MET A 61 22.12 -0.59 -13.59
N ALA A 62 21.46 -1.21 -14.56
CA ALA A 62 22.12 -1.70 -15.76
C ALA A 62 22.64 -0.57 -16.65
N TYR A 63 21.91 0.57 -16.70
CA TYR A 63 22.32 1.74 -17.48
C TYR A 63 23.39 2.61 -16.80
N GLN A 64 23.41 2.65 -15.47
CA GLN A 64 24.32 3.50 -14.70
C GLN A 64 24.95 2.73 -13.52
N PRO A 65 25.75 1.70 -13.78
CA PRO A 65 26.32 0.85 -12.73
C PRO A 65 27.25 1.61 -11.78
N ASP A 66 27.98 2.62 -12.29
CA ASP A 66 28.97 3.40 -11.53
C ASP A 66 28.35 4.27 -10.45
N SER A 67 27.06 4.56 -10.54
CA SER A 67 26.31 5.34 -9.55
C SER A 67 25.66 4.49 -8.45
N ALA A 68 25.85 3.17 -8.50
CA ALA A 68 25.33 2.27 -7.50
C ALA A 68 26.10 2.41 -6.17
N VAL A 69 25.37 2.55 -5.08
CA VAL A 69 25.92 2.77 -3.74
C VAL A 69 25.58 1.59 -2.83
N PRO A 70 26.51 1.11 -1.99
CA PRO A 70 26.19 0.12 -0.97
C PRO A 70 25.16 0.67 0.02
N ARG A 71 24.22 -0.16 0.43
CA ARG A 71 23.29 0.20 1.51
C ARG A 71 24.04 0.32 2.84
N SER A 72 23.78 1.37 3.60
CA SER A 72 24.48 1.68 4.85
C SER A 72 24.26 0.63 5.94
N SER A 73 23.13 -0.05 5.96
CA SER A 73 22.91 -1.24 6.77
C SER A 73 21.93 -2.18 6.05
N LEU A 74 22.39 -3.39 5.74
CA LEU A 74 21.56 -4.41 5.08
C LEU A 74 20.30 -4.72 5.90
N ASP A 75 20.44 -4.84 7.21
CA ASP A 75 19.36 -5.30 8.09
C ASP A 75 18.20 -4.30 8.21
N ILE A 76 18.49 -3.00 8.19
CA ILE A 76 17.45 -1.95 8.30
C ILE A 76 16.84 -1.64 6.93
N CYS A 77 17.65 -1.70 5.88
CA CYS A 77 17.25 -1.31 4.53
C CYS A 77 16.62 -2.43 3.70
N THR A 78 16.84 -3.69 4.07
CA THR A 78 16.13 -4.79 3.44
C THR A 78 14.69 -4.78 3.94
N GLY A 79 13.77 -4.50 3.02
CA GLY A 79 12.33 -4.71 3.26
C GLY A 79 12.10 -6.15 3.73
N GLY A 80 10.88 -6.47 4.16
CA GLY A 80 10.56 -7.80 4.65
C GLY A 80 10.75 -8.91 3.60
N TYR A 81 10.18 -10.06 3.83
CA TYR A 81 10.41 -11.27 3.03
C TYR A 81 10.04 -11.13 1.55
N VAL A 82 8.92 -10.46 1.25
CA VAL A 82 8.45 -10.30 -0.14
C VAL A 82 9.40 -9.41 -0.93
N GLY A 83 9.80 -8.27 -0.37
CA GLY A 83 10.76 -7.36 -1.00
C GLY A 83 12.12 -8.00 -1.25
N GLN A 84 12.63 -8.80 -0.31
CA GLN A 84 13.87 -9.57 -0.48
C GLN A 84 13.77 -10.61 -1.59
N SER A 85 12.64 -11.31 -1.69
CA SER A 85 12.41 -12.32 -2.73
C SER A 85 12.44 -11.69 -4.13
N TRP A 86 11.76 -10.57 -4.32
CA TRP A 86 11.82 -9.82 -5.57
C TRP A 86 13.23 -9.27 -5.87
N ALA A 87 13.92 -8.73 -4.86
CA ALA A 87 15.29 -8.24 -5.05
C ALA A 87 16.24 -9.33 -5.51
N ARG A 88 16.13 -10.54 -4.97
CA ARG A 88 16.93 -11.70 -5.39
C ARG A 88 16.60 -12.14 -6.82
N LEU A 89 15.32 -12.10 -7.19
CA LEU A 89 14.87 -12.50 -8.53
C LEU A 89 15.35 -11.54 -9.62
N PHE A 90 15.18 -10.23 -9.40
CA PHE A 90 15.50 -9.22 -10.42
C PHE A 90 16.97 -8.74 -10.38
N ARG A 91 17.67 -8.93 -9.26
CA ARG A 91 19.04 -8.45 -9.04
C ARG A 91 19.91 -9.49 -8.31
N PRO A 92 20.11 -10.66 -8.90
CA PRO A 92 20.97 -11.69 -8.29
C PRO A 92 22.39 -11.14 -8.09
N GLY A 93 22.91 -11.23 -6.85
CA GLY A 93 24.25 -10.76 -6.51
C GLY A 93 24.40 -9.27 -6.22
N THR A 94 23.46 -8.40 -6.62
CA THR A 94 23.53 -6.95 -6.41
C THR A 94 22.39 -6.40 -5.53
N ALA A 95 21.69 -7.26 -4.81
CA ALA A 95 20.58 -6.88 -3.94
C ALA A 95 20.99 -5.93 -2.79
N HIS A 96 22.28 -5.94 -2.41
CA HIS A 96 22.87 -5.06 -1.41
C HIS A 96 23.19 -3.65 -1.94
N LEU A 97 23.11 -3.44 -3.25
CA LEU A 97 23.32 -2.14 -3.86
C LEU A 97 21.97 -1.41 -4.05
N TRP A 98 22.03 -0.10 -4.04
CA TRP A 98 20.91 0.75 -4.43
C TRP A 98 21.40 1.87 -5.35
N HIS A 99 20.50 2.43 -6.13
CA HIS A 99 20.81 3.51 -7.05
C HIS A 99 19.98 4.75 -6.69
N PRO A 100 20.59 5.96 -6.59
CA PRO A 100 19.89 7.17 -6.16
C PRO A 100 18.69 7.55 -7.03
N LEU A 101 18.70 7.17 -8.31
CA LEU A 101 17.60 7.44 -9.25
C LEU A 101 16.60 6.29 -9.37
N ALA A 102 16.86 5.14 -8.76
CA ALA A 102 15.93 4.03 -8.81
C ALA A 102 14.71 4.29 -7.91
N PRO A 103 13.49 3.97 -8.39
CA PRO A 103 12.30 4.15 -7.57
C PRO A 103 12.32 3.23 -6.36
N SER A 104 11.91 3.76 -5.21
CA SER A 104 11.77 3.01 -3.97
C SER A 104 10.63 2.02 -4.05
N VAL A 105 10.92 0.75 -3.88
CA VAL A 105 9.90 -0.32 -3.79
C VAL A 105 9.05 -0.17 -2.53
N TYR A 106 9.69 0.25 -1.43
CA TYR A 106 9.03 0.49 -0.17
C TYR A 106 7.96 1.59 -0.31
N MET A 107 8.35 2.76 -0.84
CA MET A 107 7.44 3.88 -1.03
C MET A 107 6.40 3.61 -2.13
N ALA A 108 6.74 2.83 -3.15
CA ALA A 108 5.79 2.40 -4.18
C ALA A 108 4.66 1.54 -3.59
N THR A 109 4.98 0.63 -2.67
CA THR A 109 3.96 -0.18 -1.99
C THR A 109 3.02 0.68 -1.15
N LEU A 110 3.57 1.62 -0.37
CA LEU A 110 2.75 2.54 0.43
C LEU A 110 1.88 3.45 -0.45
N GLY A 111 2.46 3.99 -1.53
CA GLY A 111 1.73 4.79 -2.51
C GLY A 111 0.57 4.02 -3.14
N TYR A 112 0.80 2.76 -3.51
CA TYR A 112 -0.22 1.88 -4.06
C TYR A 112 -1.43 1.74 -3.12
N PHE A 113 -1.22 1.34 -1.88
CA PHE A 113 -2.32 1.13 -0.93
C PHE A 113 -3.04 2.43 -0.58
N THR A 114 -2.31 3.53 -0.41
CA THR A 114 -2.90 4.83 -0.10
C THR A 114 -3.79 5.33 -1.24
N ALA A 115 -3.30 5.26 -2.48
CA ALA A 115 -4.04 5.74 -3.64
C ALA A 115 -5.20 4.81 -4.03
N ALA A 116 -5.03 3.49 -3.91
CA ALA A 116 -6.12 2.54 -4.11
C ALA A 116 -7.24 2.75 -3.10
N GLY A 117 -6.90 2.94 -1.81
CA GLY A 117 -7.87 3.27 -0.77
C GLY A 117 -8.60 4.60 -1.04
N GLY A 118 -7.88 5.64 -1.47
CA GLY A 118 -8.46 6.91 -1.87
C GLY A 118 -9.40 6.79 -3.07
N ALA A 119 -9.01 6.06 -4.11
CA ALA A 119 -9.86 5.81 -5.28
C ALA A 119 -11.13 5.03 -4.92
N LEU A 120 -11.00 3.98 -4.11
CA LEU A 120 -12.15 3.21 -3.62
C LEU A 120 -13.09 4.09 -2.79
N SER A 121 -12.58 4.97 -1.94
CA SER A 121 -13.41 5.90 -1.18
C SER A 121 -14.21 6.87 -2.06
N GLN A 122 -13.66 7.28 -3.20
CA GLN A 122 -14.40 8.10 -4.19
C GLN A 122 -15.50 7.30 -4.89
N ILE A 123 -15.27 6.03 -5.18
CA ILE A 123 -16.29 5.15 -5.78
C ILE A 123 -17.50 4.98 -4.87
N TYR A 124 -17.27 4.97 -3.54
CA TYR A 124 -18.31 4.82 -2.52
C TYR A 124 -18.78 6.14 -1.90
N LYS A 125 -18.53 7.26 -2.57
CA LYS A 125 -18.88 8.59 -2.06
C LYS A 125 -20.37 8.72 -1.71
N ASP A 126 -21.26 8.17 -2.55
CA ASP A 126 -22.71 8.26 -2.34
C ASP A 126 -23.13 7.53 -1.06
N GLU A 127 -22.54 6.38 -0.75
CA GLU A 127 -22.78 5.60 0.47
C GLU A 127 -22.23 6.30 1.72
N ILE A 128 -21.12 7.02 1.57
CA ILE A 128 -20.53 7.83 2.63
C ILE A 128 -21.41 9.05 2.91
N ASP A 129 -21.84 9.75 1.87
CA ASP A 129 -22.69 10.94 2.00
C ASP A 129 -24.08 10.59 2.55
N ALA A 130 -24.58 9.39 2.25
CA ALA A 130 -25.83 8.85 2.82
C ALA A 130 -25.67 8.34 4.27
N GLY A 131 -24.48 8.43 4.88
CA GLY A 131 -24.23 8.00 6.25
C GLY A 131 -24.17 6.49 6.45
N VAL A 132 -24.17 5.70 5.38
CA VAL A 132 -23.99 4.23 5.46
C VAL A 132 -22.60 3.87 5.94
N TRP A 133 -21.62 4.70 5.59
CA TRP A 133 -20.26 4.60 6.08
C TRP A 133 -19.87 5.87 6.87
N PRO A 134 -19.33 5.74 8.08
CA PRO A 134 -19.05 6.90 8.90
C PRO A 134 -17.88 7.71 8.31
N ARG A 135 -18.18 8.95 7.92
CA ARG A 135 -17.21 9.88 7.31
C ARG A 135 -15.98 10.11 8.19
N HIS A 136 -16.15 10.13 9.51
CA HIS A 136 -15.05 10.33 10.45
C HIS A 136 -14.02 9.19 10.39
N THR A 137 -14.44 7.94 10.12
CA THR A 137 -13.52 6.80 9.97
C THR A 137 -12.62 6.99 8.75
N LEU A 138 -13.16 7.48 7.63
CA LEU A 138 -12.35 7.73 6.42
C LEU A 138 -11.34 8.86 6.63
N ILE A 139 -11.76 9.93 7.31
CA ILE A 139 -10.85 11.02 7.67
C ILE A 139 -9.74 10.50 8.58
N ALA A 140 -10.10 9.71 9.60
CA ALA A 140 -9.12 9.11 10.50
C ALA A 140 -8.13 8.20 9.75
N CYS A 141 -8.61 7.32 8.85
CA CYS A 141 -7.76 6.49 8.01
C CYS A 141 -6.83 7.32 7.11
N GLY A 142 -7.34 8.40 6.52
CA GLY A 142 -6.54 9.32 5.71
C GLY A 142 -5.44 9.99 6.51
N VAL A 143 -5.75 10.49 7.69
CA VAL A 143 -4.77 11.13 8.61
C VAL A 143 -3.71 10.11 9.06
N VAL A 144 -4.12 8.92 9.48
CA VAL A 144 -3.19 7.86 9.89
C VAL A 144 -2.28 7.46 8.71
N SER A 145 -2.83 7.30 7.51
CA SER A 145 -2.04 6.98 6.32
C SER A 145 -1.02 8.08 5.99
N ALA A 146 -1.41 9.35 6.10
CA ALA A 146 -0.51 10.48 5.88
C ALA A 146 0.64 10.50 6.92
N ILE A 147 0.32 10.29 8.20
CA ILE A 147 1.33 10.19 9.26
C ILE A 147 2.29 9.03 8.99
N LEU A 148 1.78 7.85 8.64
CA LEU A 148 2.61 6.69 8.34
C LEU A 148 3.51 6.92 7.13
N LEU A 149 3.02 7.59 6.08
CA LEU A 149 3.84 7.96 4.91
C LEU A 149 4.99 8.89 5.29
N VAL A 150 4.73 9.92 6.10
CA VAL A 150 5.77 10.85 6.56
C VAL A 150 6.79 10.13 7.43
N LEU A 151 6.35 9.31 8.39
CA LEU A 151 7.23 8.52 9.23
C LEU A 151 8.08 7.55 8.42
N ALA A 152 7.47 6.84 7.46
CA ALA A 152 8.16 5.91 6.59
C ALA A 152 9.21 6.61 5.72
N LEU A 153 8.88 7.75 5.11
CA LEU A 153 9.80 8.55 4.31
C LEU A 153 10.99 9.03 5.15
N THR A 154 10.69 9.59 6.33
CA THR A 154 11.72 10.08 7.26
C THR A 154 12.63 8.94 7.72
N PHE A 155 12.06 7.80 8.08
CA PHE A 155 12.81 6.62 8.49
C PHE A 155 13.74 6.13 7.38
N ARG A 156 13.24 5.96 6.15
CA ARG A 156 14.02 5.45 5.02
C ARG A 156 15.14 6.40 4.61
N TYR A 157 14.86 7.70 4.62
CA TYR A 157 15.85 8.71 4.32
C TYR A 157 16.93 8.82 5.41
N ALA A 158 16.52 8.94 6.68
CA ALA A 158 17.45 9.06 7.80
C ALA A 158 18.33 7.83 8.00
N SER A 159 17.83 6.64 7.67
CA SER A 159 18.60 5.39 7.71
C SER A 159 19.53 5.21 6.50
N GLY A 160 19.57 6.15 5.55
CA GLY A 160 20.39 6.05 4.34
C GLY A 160 20.00 4.88 3.42
N CYS A 161 18.77 4.41 3.51
CA CYS A 161 18.29 3.29 2.70
C CYS A 161 17.95 3.71 1.28
N GLU A 162 17.54 4.95 1.08
CA GLU A 162 17.02 5.47 -0.19
C GLU A 162 17.30 6.97 -0.30
N SER A 163 17.40 7.45 -1.55
CA SER A 163 17.41 8.88 -1.82
C SER A 163 16.00 9.47 -1.70
N LEU A 164 15.90 10.74 -1.39
CA LEU A 164 14.62 11.45 -1.41
C LEU A 164 13.96 11.37 -2.78
N PHE A 165 14.76 11.49 -3.85
CA PHE A 165 14.29 11.39 -5.23
C PHE A 165 13.69 10.01 -5.53
N GLY A 166 14.43 8.92 -5.21
CA GLY A 166 13.92 7.56 -5.38
C GLY A 166 12.67 7.28 -4.56
N ALA A 167 12.59 7.82 -3.34
CA ALA A 167 11.43 7.69 -2.47
C ALA A 167 10.19 8.39 -3.08
N VAL A 168 10.34 9.62 -3.56
CA VAL A 168 9.23 10.39 -4.19
C VAL A 168 8.78 9.72 -5.49
N ILE A 169 9.71 9.31 -6.36
CA ILE A 169 9.35 8.61 -7.61
C ILE A 169 8.66 7.28 -7.30
N GLY A 170 9.16 6.51 -6.34
CA GLY A 170 8.51 5.29 -5.90
C GLY A 170 7.08 5.54 -5.42
N LEU A 171 6.88 6.54 -4.57
CA LEU A 171 5.56 6.92 -4.07
C LEU A 171 4.60 7.28 -5.21
N LEU A 172 5.03 8.14 -6.15
CA LEU A 172 4.20 8.55 -7.29
C LEU A 172 3.88 7.37 -8.21
N PHE A 173 4.86 6.52 -8.48
CA PHE A 173 4.68 5.32 -9.29
C PHE A 173 3.65 4.37 -8.67
N GLY A 174 3.80 4.10 -7.37
CA GLY A 174 2.85 3.27 -6.63
C GLY A 174 1.47 3.90 -6.55
N ALA A 175 1.39 5.21 -6.31
CA ALA A 175 0.12 5.93 -6.27
C ALA A 175 -0.62 5.88 -7.63
N ALA A 176 0.09 6.06 -8.73
CA ALA A 176 -0.49 5.91 -10.06
C ALA A 176 -1.01 4.47 -10.28
N ALA A 177 -0.19 3.46 -9.97
CA ALA A 177 -0.59 2.06 -10.10
C ALA A 177 -1.82 1.72 -9.23
N GLY A 178 -1.87 2.19 -7.99
CA GLY A 178 -2.98 1.98 -7.06
C GLY A 178 -4.26 2.66 -7.51
N TYR A 179 -4.18 3.92 -7.93
CA TYR A 179 -5.33 4.68 -8.41
C TYR A 179 -5.91 4.07 -9.69
N PHE A 180 -5.08 3.88 -10.72
CA PHE A 180 -5.55 3.30 -11.99
C PHE A 180 -6.00 1.86 -11.81
N GLY A 181 -5.32 1.06 -11.00
CA GLY A 181 -5.71 -0.30 -10.67
C GLY A 181 -7.12 -0.35 -10.05
N ALA A 182 -7.42 0.51 -9.09
CA ALA A 182 -8.74 0.60 -8.47
C ALA A 182 -9.82 1.06 -9.46
N VAL A 183 -9.51 2.06 -10.31
CA VAL A 183 -10.44 2.56 -11.35
C VAL A 183 -10.73 1.48 -12.39
N ILE A 184 -9.72 0.79 -12.90
CA ILE A 184 -9.88 -0.31 -13.86
C ILE A 184 -10.69 -1.44 -13.24
N LEU A 185 -10.40 -1.81 -11.99
CA LEU A 185 -11.15 -2.83 -11.28
C LEU A 185 -12.64 -2.44 -11.15
N ALA A 186 -12.91 -1.19 -10.79
CA ALA A 186 -14.28 -0.68 -10.69
C ALA A 186 -15.00 -0.67 -12.04
N ALA A 187 -14.30 -0.31 -13.11
CA ALA A 187 -14.86 -0.35 -14.47
C ALA A 187 -15.16 -1.77 -14.93
N ALA A 188 -14.29 -2.74 -14.59
CA ALA A 188 -14.42 -4.13 -15.00
C ALA A 188 -15.47 -4.92 -14.21
N THR A 189 -15.57 -4.67 -12.90
CA THR A 189 -16.41 -5.45 -11.98
C THR A 189 -17.64 -4.71 -11.49
N GLY A 190 -17.72 -3.42 -11.77
CA GLY A 190 -18.76 -2.54 -11.25
C GLY A 190 -18.67 -2.33 -9.74
N ARG A 191 -19.64 -1.57 -9.18
CA ARG A 191 -19.67 -1.28 -7.73
C ARG A 191 -19.81 -2.53 -6.85
N ARG A 192 -20.48 -3.59 -7.34
CA ARG A 192 -20.60 -4.86 -6.60
C ARG A 192 -19.25 -5.56 -6.44
N GLY A 193 -18.49 -5.60 -7.53
CA GLY A 193 -17.19 -6.27 -7.54
C GLY A 193 -16.14 -5.56 -6.68
N THR A 194 -16.22 -4.24 -6.54
CA THR A 194 -15.31 -3.46 -5.70
C THR A 194 -15.71 -3.39 -4.22
N ASN A 195 -16.85 -3.98 -3.85
CA ASN A 195 -17.35 -3.95 -2.49
C ASN A 195 -16.53 -4.86 -1.55
N LEU A 196 -15.45 -4.31 -0.98
CA LEU A 196 -14.52 -5.01 -0.09
C LEU A 196 -15.18 -5.54 1.19
N TRP A 197 -16.18 -4.82 1.69
CA TRP A 197 -16.74 -5.03 3.01
C TRP A 197 -18.14 -5.62 3.00
N GLY A 198 -18.66 -6.01 1.83
CA GLY A 198 -20.03 -6.49 1.70
C GLY A 198 -21.07 -5.43 2.11
N ILE A 199 -20.73 -4.14 1.96
CA ILE A 199 -21.62 -3.05 2.34
C ILE A 199 -22.84 -3.07 1.42
N PRO A 200 -24.06 -3.00 1.97
CA PRO A 200 -25.26 -2.96 1.14
C PRO A 200 -25.29 -1.66 0.34
N LEU A 201 -25.14 -1.78 -0.99
CA LEU A 201 -25.15 -0.65 -1.90
C LEU A 201 -26.56 -0.04 -1.97
N LEU A 202 -26.69 1.26 -1.76
CA LEU A 202 -27.96 1.99 -1.82
C LEU A 202 -28.69 1.77 -3.15
N ARG A 203 -27.97 1.78 -4.25
CA ARG A 203 -28.51 1.60 -5.60
C ARG A 203 -29.12 0.20 -5.81
N ASP A 204 -28.52 -0.84 -5.23
CA ASP A 204 -29.04 -2.19 -5.31
C ASP A 204 -30.33 -2.37 -4.51
N ARG A 205 -30.49 -1.61 -3.44
CA ARG A 205 -31.72 -1.61 -2.65
C ARG A 205 -32.90 -0.98 -3.39
N ILE A 206 -32.63 0.08 -4.16
CA ILE A 206 -33.65 0.77 -4.96
C ILE A 206 -34.07 -0.07 -6.16
N ASN A 207 -33.13 -0.71 -6.86
CA ASN A 207 -33.41 -1.47 -8.07
C ASN A 207 -34.08 -2.82 -7.83
N ASN A 208 -33.87 -3.43 -6.66
CA ASN A 208 -34.43 -4.75 -6.36
C ASN A 208 -35.79 -4.72 -5.65
N GLY A 209 -36.37 -3.54 -5.42
CA GLY A 209 -37.68 -3.41 -4.77
C GLY A 209 -37.76 -4.03 -3.36
N SER A 210 -36.62 -4.46 -2.82
CA SER A 210 -36.54 -5.03 -1.49
C SER A 210 -36.76 -3.91 -0.47
N ALA A 211 -37.81 -4.05 0.35
CA ALA A 211 -38.09 -3.17 1.45
C ALA A 211 -36.82 -3.02 2.32
N VAL A 212 -36.30 -1.80 2.39
CA VAL A 212 -35.19 -1.49 3.29
C VAL A 212 -35.73 -1.58 4.70
N TYR A 213 -35.52 -2.69 5.38
CA TYR A 213 -35.74 -2.75 6.81
C TYR A 213 -34.70 -1.88 7.51
N ILE A 214 -35.03 -0.62 7.69
CA ILE A 214 -34.29 0.24 8.62
C ILE A 214 -34.67 -0.29 9.99
N CYS A 215 -33.78 -1.02 10.65
CA CYS A 215 -33.93 -1.26 12.06
C CYS A 215 -33.93 0.11 12.77
N PRO A 216 -35.03 0.57 13.36
CA PRO A 216 -35.01 1.81 14.13
C PRO A 216 -33.97 1.59 15.24
N GLY A 217 -32.94 2.44 15.24
CA GLY A 217 -31.97 2.45 16.32
C GLY A 217 -32.73 2.60 17.63
N ARG A 218 -32.49 1.70 18.58
CA ARG A 218 -32.90 1.90 19.95
C ARG A 218 -32.27 3.21 20.42
N THR A 219 -33.15 4.22 20.61
CA THR A 219 -32.82 5.40 21.41
C THR A 219 -32.49 4.99 22.83
#